data_318013b0f52034c69e039e400055aae5
#
_entry.id   318013b0f52034c69e039e400055aae5
#
_cell.length_a   1.000
_cell.length_b   1.000
_cell.length_c   1.000
_cell.angle_alpha   90.00
_cell.angle_beta   90.00
_cell.angle_gamma   90.00
#
_symmetry.space_group_name_H-M   'P 1'
#
loop_
_entity.id
_entity.type
_entity.pdbx_description
1 polymer ?
#
loop_
_entity_poly.entity_id
_entity_poly.type
_entity_poly.pdbx_seq_one_letter_code
_entity_poly.pdbx_strand_id
1 'polypeptide(L)'
;MVFRPIAHIAVIIAILVIGTAMVFLMWKRSARPHLNDAVRRALAVVVVALICAGPSVEGEATQVSSSVEVYLVIDRTGSMVAEDWDGKKPRIDGVRQDVATILEKMAGSRFSIISWDSGVRTELPLTTDSTAVTSYMATFVQELSESSQGSSPDRPASHLATMLEKNKQKHPQNLRTLFVFTDGETSNQDHWSANSPGEESDWDQVKPYIDGGLVIGYGSKEGGPMKVRRIGGDPTTDAQSGSDGDSGEDEYIHDRSQAGDPVAISKIDEDKLQAIASRLGVDYIHSPSTADIEGKCSSLMDGASDVAETRNLLSTYRYVVWPLALVLGALMAWEGAALAIRARSLRRSHAV
;
A
#
# COMPACT_ATOMS: atom_id res chain seq x y z
N MET A 1 18.21 -18.11 -15.25
CA MET A 1 19.30 -17.14 -15.14
C MET A 1 19.20 -16.18 -16.29
N VAL A 2 19.12 -14.90 -16.01
CA VAL A 2 19.07 -13.81 -17.03
C VAL A 2 20.29 -12.94 -16.83
N PHE A 3 20.88 -12.47 -17.92
CA PHE A 3 22.02 -11.54 -17.85
C PHE A 3 21.51 -10.09 -17.89
N ARG A 4 21.75 -9.35 -16.82
CA ARG A 4 21.48 -7.91 -16.74
C ARG A 4 22.80 -7.16 -16.59
N PRO A 5 23.30 -6.51 -17.63
CA PRO A 5 24.62 -5.87 -17.58
C PRO A 5 24.70 -4.82 -16.48
N ILE A 6 25.64 -5.01 -15.54
CA ILE A 6 25.97 -4.01 -14.49
C ILE A 6 26.71 -2.83 -15.14
N ALA A 7 27.51 -3.11 -16.17
CA ALA A 7 28.22 -2.09 -16.94
C ALA A 7 27.66 -2.00 -18.37
N HIS A 8 27.82 -0.84 -19.00
CA HIS A 8 27.38 -0.66 -20.37
C HIS A 8 28.08 -1.68 -21.31
N ILE A 9 27.36 -2.25 -22.27
CA ILE A 9 27.84 -3.33 -23.15
C ILE A 9 29.16 -2.97 -23.79
N ALA A 10 29.35 -1.70 -24.21
CA ALA A 10 30.61 -1.22 -24.76
C ALA A 10 31.80 -1.37 -23.79
N VAL A 11 31.59 -1.20 -22.49
CA VAL A 11 32.62 -1.38 -21.45
C VAL A 11 32.99 -2.86 -21.32
N ILE A 12 32.02 -3.76 -21.37
CA ILE A 12 32.25 -5.21 -21.29
C ILE A 12 33.10 -5.67 -22.51
N ILE A 13 32.72 -5.19 -23.69
CA ILE A 13 33.48 -5.47 -24.93
C ILE A 13 34.90 -4.90 -24.81
N ALA A 14 35.07 -3.66 -24.35
CA ALA A 14 36.37 -3.04 -24.16
C ALA A 14 37.24 -3.85 -23.17
N ILE A 15 36.71 -4.33 -22.06
CA ILE A 15 37.44 -5.18 -21.11
C ILE A 15 37.92 -6.46 -21.78
N LEU A 16 37.07 -7.12 -22.58
CA LEU A 16 37.45 -8.34 -23.30
C LEU A 16 38.55 -8.07 -24.35
N VAL A 17 38.39 -7.05 -25.19
CA VAL A 17 39.32 -6.72 -26.28
C VAL A 17 40.66 -6.25 -25.73
N ILE A 18 40.64 -5.26 -24.82
CA ILE A 18 41.87 -4.69 -24.25
C ILE A 18 42.57 -5.71 -23.35
N GLY A 19 41.82 -6.43 -22.54
CA GLY A 19 42.34 -7.45 -21.61
C GLY A 19 43.03 -8.61 -22.40
N THR A 20 42.37 -9.15 -23.41
CA THR A 20 42.93 -10.23 -24.24
C THR A 20 44.14 -9.76 -25.06
N ALA A 21 44.07 -8.54 -25.63
CA ALA A 21 45.19 -7.95 -26.34
C ALA A 21 46.41 -7.77 -25.41
N MET A 22 46.19 -7.31 -24.18
CA MET A 22 47.23 -7.12 -23.18
C MET A 22 47.86 -8.48 -22.77
N VAL A 23 47.05 -9.50 -22.54
CA VAL A 23 47.55 -10.87 -22.26
C VAL A 23 48.39 -11.40 -23.42
N PHE A 24 47.95 -11.21 -24.67
CA PHE A 24 48.66 -11.62 -25.85
C PHE A 24 50.01 -10.89 -26.01
N LEU A 25 50.03 -9.58 -25.80
CA LEU A 25 51.26 -8.78 -25.86
C LEU A 25 52.25 -9.20 -24.76
N MET A 26 51.77 -9.47 -23.53
CA MET A 26 52.62 -9.93 -22.45
C MET A 26 53.20 -11.31 -22.74
N TRP A 27 52.40 -12.22 -23.32
CA TRP A 27 52.83 -13.55 -23.71
C TRP A 27 53.93 -13.48 -24.82
N LYS A 28 53.71 -12.62 -25.85
CA LYS A 28 54.65 -12.44 -26.94
C LYS A 28 55.98 -11.79 -26.50
N ARG A 29 55.94 -10.90 -25.52
CA ARG A 29 57.15 -10.23 -24.98
C ARG A 29 57.90 -11.03 -23.92
N SER A 30 57.33 -12.13 -23.46
CA SER A 30 57.96 -12.97 -22.43
C SER A 30 59.15 -13.74 -23.01
N ALA A 31 60.33 -13.69 -22.37
CA ALA A 31 61.50 -14.45 -22.74
C ALA A 31 61.34 -15.96 -22.68
N ARG A 32 60.38 -16.43 -21.85
CA ARG A 32 59.94 -17.84 -21.74
C ARG A 32 58.43 -17.87 -21.66
N PRO A 33 57.73 -17.93 -22.79
CA PRO A 33 56.27 -17.90 -22.81
C PRO A 33 55.73 -19.24 -22.29
N HIS A 34 55.11 -19.21 -21.10
CA HIS A 34 54.36 -20.38 -20.57
C HIS A 34 52.89 -20.22 -20.94
N LEU A 35 52.35 -21.16 -21.70
CA LEU A 35 50.94 -21.17 -22.13
C LEU A 35 49.99 -21.09 -20.97
N ASN A 36 50.30 -21.80 -19.87
CA ASN A 36 49.49 -21.82 -18.67
C ASN A 36 49.29 -20.42 -18.03
N ASP A 37 50.30 -19.55 -18.11
CA ASP A 37 50.20 -18.19 -17.58
C ASP A 37 49.24 -17.33 -18.44
N ALA A 38 49.35 -17.46 -19.77
CA ALA A 38 48.49 -16.75 -20.71
C ALA A 38 47.03 -17.22 -20.55
N VAL A 39 46.78 -18.51 -20.44
CA VAL A 39 45.43 -19.09 -20.24
C VAL A 39 44.83 -18.60 -18.94
N ARG A 40 45.57 -18.63 -17.84
CA ARG A 40 45.09 -18.18 -16.53
C ARG A 40 44.67 -16.70 -16.51
N ARG A 41 45.50 -15.83 -17.15
CA ARG A 41 45.20 -14.40 -17.27
C ARG A 41 44.04 -14.13 -18.21
N ALA A 42 43.93 -14.87 -19.30
CA ALA A 42 42.76 -14.78 -20.19
C ALA A 42 41.49 -15.22 -19.50
N LEU A 43 41.53 -16.29 -18.71
CA LEU A 43 40.41 -16.72 -17.88
C LEU A 43 39.99 -15.63 -16.86
N ALA A 44 40.94 -14.95 -16.23
CA ALA A 44 40.63 -13.86 -15.32
C ALA A 44 39.90 -12.71 -16.02
N VAL A 45 40.32 -12.33 -17.24
CA VAL A 45 39.63 -11.31 -18.04
C VAL A 45 38.20 -11.74 -18.39
N VAL A 46 38.00 -12.99 -18.78
CA VAL A 46 36.66 -13.54 -19.06
C VAL A 46 35.77 -13.52 -17.82
N VAL A 47 36.28 -13.93 -16.65
CA VAL A 47 35.52 -13.90 -15.40
C VAL A 47 35.12 -12.47 -15.01
N VAL A 48 36.00 -11.49 -15.17
CA VAL A 48 35.66 -10.07 -14.96
C VAL A 48 34.55 -9.62 -15.90
N ALA A 49 34.64 -9.97 -17.18
CA ALA A 49 33.58 -9.64 -18.13
C ALA A 49 32.24 -10.29 -17.81
N LEU A 50 32.25 -11.54 -17.33
CA LEU A 50 31.04 -12.23 -16.86
C LEU A 50 30.44 -11.58 -15.60
N ILE A 51 31.27 -11.12 -14.66
CA ILE A 51 30.79 -10.34 -13.50
C ILE A 51 30.11 -9.05 -13.98
N CYS A 52 30.72 -8.34 -14.92
CA CYS A 52 30.14 -7.11 -15.50
C CYS A 52 28.87 -7.38 -16.33
N ALA A 53 28.74 -8.59 -16.91
CA ALA A 53 27.51 -9.02 -17.59
C ALA A 53 26.34 -9.26 -16.64
N GLY A 54 26.59 -9.31 -15.33
CA GLY A 54 25.56 -9.32 -14.30
C GLY A 54 24.64 -10.55 -14.34
N PRO A 55 25.16 -11.78 -14.14
CA PRO A 55 24.28 -12.94 -14.00
C PRO A 55 23.33 -12.75 -12.84
N SER A 56 22.05 -12.85 -13.11
CA SER A 56 20.97 -12.62 -12.14
C SER A 56 19.97 -13.76 -12.17
N VAL A 57 19.36 -14.00 -11.03
CA VAL A 57 18.21 -14.89 -10.85
C VAL A 57 17.01 -14.04 -10.44
N GLU A 58 15.83 -14.44 -10.84
CA GLU A 58 14.61 -13.85 -10.33
C GLU A 58 14.56 -14.07 -8.82
N GLY A 59 14.50 -12.98 -8.08
CA GLY A 59 14.29 -13.01 -6.64
C GLY A 59 12.80 -13.17 -6.35
N GLU A 60 12.47 -13.86 -5.27
CA GLU A 60 11.09 -13.91 -4.80
C GLU A 60 10.56 -12.50 -4.55
N ALA A 61 9.36 -12.24 -5.03
CA ALA A 61 8.70 -10.95 -4.97
C ALA A 61 8.23 -10.60 -3.54
N THR A 62 9.15 -10.46 -2.60
CA THR A 62 8.84 -10.08 -1.21
C THR A 62 8.41 -8.61 -1.10
N GLN A 63 8.43 -7.83 -2.20
CA GLN A 63 8.15 -6.38 -2.19
C GLN A 63 6.81 -5.99 -2.81
N VAL A 64 5.95 -6.93 -3.23
CA VAL A 64 4.65 -6.57 -3.85
C VAL A 64 3.80 -5.78 -2.87
N SER A 65 3.72 -6.24 -1.62
CA SER A 65 2.84 -5.63 -0.63
C SER A 65 3.25 -4.20 -0.23
N SER A 66 4.54 -3.87 -0.22
CA SER A 66 4.99 -2.50 0.11
C SER A 66 4.71 -1.47 -1.00
N SER A 67 4.39 -1.93 -2.21
CA SER A 67 3.99 -1.09 -3.35
C SER A 67 2.49 -0.87 -3.42
N VAL A 68 1.70 -1.52 -2.56
CA VAL A 68 0.25 -1.32 -2.47
C VAL A 68 -0.06 -0.28 -1.41
N GLU A 69 -0.78 0.76 -1.80
CA GLU A 69 -1.29 1.80 -0.94
C GLU A 69 -2.79 1.58 -0.75
N VAL A 70 -3.22 1.40 0.50
CA VAL A 70 -4.60 1.16 0.90
C VAL A 70 -5.13 2.40 1.60
N TYR A 71 -6.16 3.00 1.02
CA TYR A 71 -6.82 4.18 1.56
C TYR A 71 -8.15 3.78 2.16
N LEU A 72 -8.26 3.89 3.48
CA LEU A 72 -9.48 3.63 4.26
C LEU A 72 -10.19 4.95 4.47
N VAL A 73 -11.29 5.16 3.77
CA VAL A 73 -12.09 6.39 3.79
C VAL A 73 -13.36 6.11 4.56
N ILE A 74 -13.47 6.68 5.76
CA ILE A 74 -14.43 6.25 6.77
C ILE A 74 -15.37 7.40 7.13
N ASP A 75 -16.65 7.15 6.98
CA ASP A 75 -17.72 8.01 7.47
C ASP A 75 -17.74 8.02 9.00
N ARG A 76 -17.72 9.21 9.56
CA ARG A 76 -17.70 9.45 11.00
C ARG A 76 -18.90 10.25 11.48
N THR A 77 -19.86 10.47 10.60
CA THR A 77 -21.08 11.21 10.90
C THR A 77 -21.94 10.48 11.94
N GLY A 78 -22.90 11.18 12.52
CA GLY A 78 -23.78 10.65 13.54
C GLY A 78 -24.61 9.44 13.09
N SER A 79 -24.88 9.29 11.81
CA SER A 79 -25.61 8.15 11.26
C SER A 79 -24.85 6.81 11.41
N MET A 80 -23.53 6.84 11.46
CA MET A 80 -22.71 5.64 11.61
C MET A 80 -22.76 4.98 13.00
N VAL A 81 -23.46 5.56 13.96
CA VAL A 81 -23.77 4.90 15.25
C VAL A 81 -25.23 4.43 15.34
N ALA A 82 -25.96 4.44 14.23
CA ALA A 82 -27.28 3.83 14.17
C ALA A 82 -27.20 2.34 14.54
N GLU A 83 -28.14 1.90 15.39
CA GLU A 83 -28.13 0.55 15.99
C GLU A 83 -28.92 -0.44 15.13
N ASP A 84 -28.46 -0.65 13.89
CA ASP A 84 -29.09 -1.56 12.91
C ASP A 84 -28.10 -2.48 12.22
N TRP A 85 -26.86 -2.59 12.72
CA TRP A 85 -25.86 -3.54 12.25
C TRP A 85 -25.81 -4.77 13.18
N ASP A 86 -25.72 -5.97 12.63
CA ASP A 86 -25.62 -7.26 13.37
C ASP A 86 -26.53 -7.32 14.61
N GLY A 87 -27.81 -7.14 14.39
CA GLY A 87 -28.85 -7.07 15.42
C GLY A 87 -29.12 -5.64 15.86
N LYS A 88 -28.47 -5.18 16.92
CA LYS A 88 -28.63 -3.83 17.49
C LYS A 88 -27.28 -3.19 17.82
N LYS A 89 -26.24 -3.54 17.08
CA LYS A 89 -24.92 -2.93 17.24
C LYS A 89 -24.80 -1.69 16.35
N PRO A 90 -23.93 -0.73 16.72
CA PRO A 90 -23.63 0.41 15.90
C PRO A 90 -22.95 -0.01 14.58
N ARG A 91 -23.26 0.66 13.47
CA ARG A 91 -22.62 0.44 12.13
C ARG A 91 -21.11 0.55 12.19
N ILE A 92 -20.59 1.44 13.02
CA ILE A 92 -19.14 1.66 13.21
C ILE A 92 -18.39 0.42 13.72
N ASP A 93 -19.07 -0.51 14.40
CA ASP A 93 -18.48 -1.78 14.82
C ASP A 93 -18.24 -2.71 13.63
N GLY A 94 -19.13 -2.66 12.62
CA GLY A 94 -18.91 -3.31 11.33
C GLY A 94 -17.70 -2.76 10.61
N VAL A 95 -17.55 -1.44 10.57
CA VAL A 95 -16.36 -0.80 9.99
C VAL A 95 -15.08 -1.27 10.66
N ARG A 96 -15.06 -1.35 12.00
CA ARG A 96 -13.88 -1.85 12.75
C ARG A 96 -13.54 -3.30 12.40
N GLN A 97 -14.55 -4.15 12.28
CA GLN A 97 -14.38 -5.55 11.91
C GLN A 97 -13.81 -5.69 10.50
N ASP A 98 -14.37 -4.96 9.54
CA ASP A 98 -13.95 -5.03 8.13
C ASP A 98 -12.55 -4.46 7.93
N VAL A 99 -12.22 -3.34 8.60
CA VAL A 99 -10.87 -2.77 8.59
C VAL A 99 -9.86 -3.77 9.16
N ALA A 100 -10.19 -4.47 10.26
CA ALA A 100 -9.30 -5.49 10.82
C ALA A 100 -9.03 -6.63 9.82
N THR A 101 -10.06 -7.09 9.11
CA THR A 101 -9.94 -8.10 8.05
C THR A 101 -9.07 -7.61 6.89
N ILE A 102 -9.27 -6.37 6.44
CA ILE A 102 -8.45 -5.76 5.38
C ILE A 102 -6.98 -5.66 5.80
N LEU A 103 -6.71 -5.24 7.04
CA LEU A 103 -5.33 -5.18 7.57
C LEU A 103 -4.64 -6.54 7.57
N GLU A 104 -5.37 -7.61 7.92
CA GLU A 104 -4.85 -8.97 7.93
C GLU A 104 -4.56 -9.47 6.52
N LYS A 105 -5.53 -9.32 5.59
CA LYS A 105 -5.43 -9.87 4.23
C LYS A 105 -4.50 -9.07 3.32
N MET A 106 -4.34 -7.77 3.58
CA MET A 106 -3.43 -6.91 2.82
C MET A 106 -2.16 -6.59 3.64
N ALA A 107 -1.72 -7.53 4.49
CA ALA A 107 -0.54 -7.36 5.32
C ALA A 107 0.70 -6.99 4.51
N GLY A 108 1.48 -6.02 5.02
CA GLY A 108 2.65 -5.47 4.33
C GLY A 108 2.35 -4.31 3.38
N SER A 109 1.09 -4.01 3.08
CA SER A 109 0.68 -2.81 2.35
C SER A 109 0.88 -1.55 3.21
N ARG A 110 0.78 -0.40 2.58
CA ARG A 110 0.81 0.90 3.26
C ARG A 110 -0.61 1.40 3.43
N PHE A 111 -1.02 1.67 4.66
CA PHE A 111 -2.37 2.09 5.00
C PHE A 111 -2.43 3.58 5.31
N SER A 112 -3.49 4.23 4.89
CA SER A 112 -3.87 5.59 5.28
C SER A 112 -5.32 5.62 5.73
N ILE A 113 -5.64 6.35 6.79
CA ILE A 113 -7.01 6.57 7.25
C ILE A 113 -7.41 8.01 6.94
N ILE A 114 -8.49 8.16 6.24
CA ILE A 114 -9.17 9.43 5.98
C ILE A 114 -10.56 9.33 6.58
N SER A 115 -10.94 10.26 7.43
CA SER A 115 -12.29 10.35 7.95
C SER A 115 -12.98 11.60 7.46
N TRP A 116 -14.30 11.56 7.40
CA TRP A 116 -15.11 12.75 7.21
C TRP A 116 -16.29 12.76 8.17
N ASP A 117 -16.58 13.94 8.61
CA ASP A 117 -17.73 14.35 9.39
C ASP A 117 -18.20 15.69 8.82
N SER A 118 -18.29 16.74 9.62
CA SER A 118 -18.47 18.12 9.16
C SER A 118 -17.28 18.64 8.32
N GLY A 119 -16.14 17.94 8.30
CA GLY A 119 -14.96 18.22 7.50
C GLY A 119 -14.22 16.94 7.11
N VAL A 120 -13.24 17.03 6.21
CA VAL A 120 -12.42 15.88 5.79
C VAL A 120 -11.04 15.99 6.41
N ARG A 121 -10.55 14.89 6.98
CA ARG A 121 -9.25 14.83 7.65
C ARG A 121 -8.48 13.56 7.28
N THR A 122 -7.19 13.71 7.06
CA THR A 122 -6.27 12.57 7.03
C THR A 122 -5.83 12.30 8.46
N GLU A 123 -6.42 11.30 9.07
CA GLU A 123 -6.17 10.92 10.48
C GLU A 123 -4.85 10.18 10.63
N LEU A 124 -4.57 9.30 9.68
CA LEU A 124 -3.32 8.56 9.62
C LEU A 124 -2.73 8.66 8.20
N PRO A 125 -1.57 9.29 8.03
CA PRO A 125 -0.87 9.28 6.74
C PRO A 125 -0.38 7.87 6.39
N LEU A 126 -0.02 7.63 5.12
CA LEU A 126 0.46 6.32 4.66
C LEU A 126 1.57 5.76 5.55
N THR A 127 1.28 4.62 6.18
CA THR A 127 2.19 3.89 7.07
C THR A 127 2.13 2.39 6.79
N THR A 128 3.23 1.68 7.07
CA THR A 128 3.29 0.22 7.10
C THR A 128 3.00 -0.35 8.49
N ASP A 129 2.80 0.52 9.48
CA ASP A 129 2.52 0.12 10.87
C ASP A 129 1.03 -0.20 11.03
N SER A 130 0.70 -1.49 10.91
CA SER A 130 -0.66 -1.98 11.14
C SER A 130 -1.14 -1.77 12.58
N THR A 131 -0.21 -1.72 13.56
CA THR A 131 -0.55 -1.47 14.96
C THR A 131 -1.08 -0.04 15.15
N ALA A 132 -0.51 0.94 14.45
CA ALA A 132 -1.00 2.31 14.47
C ALA A 132 -2.45 2.39 13.93
N VAL A 133 -2.74 1.67 12.83
CA VAL A 133 -4.10 1.61 12.26
C VAL A 133 -5.08 0.96 13.24
N THR A 134 -4.71 -0.20 13.80
CA THR A 134 -5.55 -0.93 14.77
C THR A 134 -5.82 -0.07 16.01
N SER A 135 -4.79 0.59 16.55
CA SER A 135 -4.93 1.46 17.72
C SER A 135 -5.83 2.66 17.45
N TYR A 136 -5.74 3.25 16.26
CA TYR A 136 -6.63 4.33 15.87
C TYR A 136 -8.08 3.84 15.75
N MET A 137 -8.32 2.70 15.08
CA MET A 137 -9.66 2.13 14.95
C MET A 137 -10.28 1.73 16.28
N ALA A 138 -9.50 1.30 17.25
CA ALA A 138 -9.99 0.98 18.59
C ALA A 138 -10.59 2.19 19.33
N THR A 139 -10.11 3.39 19.02
CA THR A 139 -10.59 4.66 19.60
C THR A 139 -11.47 5.47 18.63
N PHE A 140 -11.73 4.92 17.45
CA PHE A 140 -12.52 5.60 16.42
C PHE A 140 -13.99 5.68 16.85
N VAL A 141 -14.54 6.89 16.89
CA VAL A 141 -15.90 7.18 17.33
C VAL A 141 -16.52 8.26 16.44
N GLN A 142 -17.84 8.35 16.42
CA GLN A 142 -18.58 9.36 15.66
C GLN A 142 -18.22 10.80 16.07
N GLU A 143 -18.59 11.77 15.25
CA GLU A 143 -18.52 13.19 15.60
C GLU A 143 -19.39 13.51 16.83
N LEU A 144 -19.13 14.66 17.43
CA LEU A 144 -20.00 15.16 18.50
C LEU A 144 -21.33 15.63 17.91
N SER A 145 -22.46 15.19 18.51
CA SER A 145 -23.79 15.52 18.03
C SER A 145 -24.04 17.05 17.98
N GLU A 146 -23.42 17.79 18.88
CA GLU A 146 -23.53 19.27 18.95
C GLU A 146 -22.81 19.98 17.81
N SER A 147 -21.81 19.36 17.20
CA SER A 147 -21.01 19.94 16.12
C SER A 147 -21.35 19.39 14.73
N SER A 148 -22.31 18.49 14.65
CA SER A 148 -22.71 17.88 13.37
C SER A 148 -23.35 18.93 12.45
N GLN A 149 -22.90 18.96 11.20
CA GLN A 149 -23.45 19.78 10.12
C GLN A 149 -24.17 18.94 9.07
N GLY A 150 -24.59 17.73 9.46
CA GLY A 150 -25.20 16.78 8.57
C GLY A 150 -24.19 15.95 7.74
N SER A 151 -24.68 14.87 7.16
CA SER A 151 -23.92 13.94 6.33
C SER A 151 -23.96 14.31 4.86
N SER A 152 -22.82 14.17 4.18
CA SER A 152 -22.72 14.16 2.73
C SER A 152 -21.63 13.17 2.30
N PRO A 153 -21.99 12.07 1.66
CA PRO A 153 -21.02 11.05 1.22
C PRO A 153 -20.12 11.55 0.08
N ASP A 154 -20.43 12.69 -0.55
CA ASP A 154 -19.58 13.28 -1.59
C ASP A 154 -18.46 14.18 -1.01
N ARG A 155 -18.57 14.55 0.26
CA ARG A 155 -17.63 15.49 0.91
C ARG A 155 -16.15 15.09 0.80
N PRO A 156 -15.74 13.82 0.92
CA PRO A 156 -14.32 13.44 0.84
C PRO A 156 -13.72 13.46 -0.57
N ALA A 157 -14.52 13.50 -1.64
CA ALA A 157 -14.07 13.26 -3.01
C ALA A 157 -12.98 14.24 -3.48
N SER A 158 -13.18 15.55 -3.36
CA SER A 158 -12.18 16.56 -3.76
C SER A 158 -10.87 16.47 -2.99
N HIS A 159 -10.96 16.22 -1.67
CA HIS A 159 -9.78 16.02 -0.83
C HIS A 159 -8.99 14.79 -1.27
N LEU A 160 -9.68 13.67 -1.52
CA LEU A 160 -9.10 12.43 -1.99
C LEU A 160 -8.44 12.61 -3.36
N ALA A 161 -9.11 13.24 -4.32
CA ALA A 161 -8.54 13.47 -5.64
C ALA A 161 -7.21 14.23 -5.55
N THR A 162 -7.16 15.33 -4.80
CA THR A 162 -5.95 16.12 -4.59
C THR A 162 -4.83 15.32 -3.92
N MET A 163 -5.17 14.55 -2.87
CA MET A 163 -4.21 13.74 -2.13
C MET A 163 -3.64 12.60 -2.98
N LEU A 164 -4.51 11.87 -3.68
CA LEU A 164 -4.14 10.74 -4.52
C LEU A 164 -3.33 11.17 -5.74
N GLU A 165 -3.66 12.31 -6.35
CA GLU A 165 -2.87 12.91 -7.44
C GLU A 165 -1.44 13.17 -6.98
N LYS A 166 -1.26 13.83 -5.83
CA LYS A 166 0.04 14.12 -5.25
C LYS A 166 0.85 12.85 -4.93
N ASN A 167 0.17 11.82 -4.43
CA ASN A 167 0.81 10.55 -4.13
C ASN A 167 1.18 9.80 -5.41
N LYS A 168 0.35 9.86 -6.46
CA LYS A 168 0.66 9.29 -7.78
C LYS A 168 1.87 9.97 -8.44
N GLN A 169 1.99 11.28 -8.30
CA GLN A 169 3.18 12.01 -8.79
C GLN A 169 4.47 11.59 -8.08
N LYS A 170 4.41 11.35 -6.76
CA LYS A 170 5.58 10.92 -5.96
C LYS A 170 5.96 9.45 -6.19
N HIS A 171 4.97 8.59 -6.32
CA HIS A 171 5.14 7.14 -6.43
C HIS A 171 4.25 6.59 -7.55
N PRO A 172 4.57 6.90 -8.83
CA PRO A 172 3.73 6.53 -9.98
C PRO A 172 3.59 5.02 -10.17
N GLN A 173 4.53 4.25 -9.65
CA GLN A 173 4.54 2.79 -9.72
C GLN A 173 3.62 2.12 -8.70
N ASN A 174 3.26 2.81 -7.59
CA ASN A 174 2.47 2.19 -6.55
C ASN A 174 1.02 1.98 -7.01
N LEU A 175 0.42 0.91 -6.53
CA LEU A 175 -0.98 0.58 -6.75
C LEU A 175 -1.82 1.15 -5.61
N ARG A 176 -2.95 1.74 -5.95
CA ARG A 176 -3.82 2.44 -5.00
C ARG A 176 -5.16 1.77 -4.94
N THR A 177 -5.47 1.27 -3.76
CA THR A 177 -6.75 0.63 -3.47
C THR A 177 -7.54 1.52 -2.51
N LEU A 178 -8.79 1.80 -2.86
CA LEU A 178 -9.68 2.66 -2.09
C LEU A 178 -10.82 1.86 -1.48
N PHE A 179 -10.97 1.92 -0.17
CA PHE A 179 -12.13 1.39 0.54
C PHE A 179 -12.93 2.55 1.14
N VAL A 180 -14.21 2.62 0.81
CA VAL A 180 -15.13 3.64 1.31
C VAL A 180 -16.16 2.97 2.21
N PHE A 181 -16.28 3.43 3.45
CA PHE A 181 -17.17 2.89 4.48
C PHE A 181 -18.19 3.95 4.86
N THR A 182 -19.45 3.75 4.52
CA THR A 182 -20.51 4.74 4.78
C THR A 182 -21.89 4.11 4.64
N ASP A 183 -22.92 4.77 5.13
CA ASP A 183 -24.32 4.41 4.90
C ASP A 183 -24.93 5.16 3.69
N GLY A 184 -24.20 6.11 3.14
CA GLY A 184 -24.65 6.90 1.98
C GLY A 184 -25.70 7.96 2.32
N GLU A 185 -26.15 8.08 3.59
CA GLU A 185 -27.19 9.00 3.98
C GLU A 185 -26.77 10.45 3.75
N THR A 186 -27.65 11.22 3.12
CA THR A 186 -27.46 12.66 2.91
C THR A 186 -28.50 13.40 3.76
N SER A 187 -28.06 14.00 4.87
CA SER A 187 -28.91 14.76 5.78
C SER A 187 -28.73 16.27 5.65
N ASN A 188 -27.69 16.72 4.94
CA ASN A 188 -27.45 18.12 4.67
C ASN A 188 -28.08 18.52 3.34
N GLN A 189 -29.34 18.96 3.37
CA GLN A 189 -30.01 19.53 2.21
C GLN A 189 -29.72 21.03 2.05
N ASP A 190 -29.07 21.65 3.03
CA ASP A 190 -28.73 23.06 3.00
C ASP A 190 -27.42 23.31 2.25
N HIS A 191 -27.47 24.25 1.34
CA HIS A 191 -26.50 24.74 0.35
C HIS A 191 -25.15 25.24 0.91
N TRP A 192 -24.70 24.76 2.07
CA TRP A 192 -23.42 25.12 2.69
C TRP A 192 -22.28 24.18 2.39
N SER A 193 -22.52 23.10 1.65
CA SER A 193 -21.40 22.35 1.07
C SER A 193 -20.74 23.25 0.02
N ALA A 194 -19.41 23.28 0.00
CA ALA A 194 -18.63 24.10 -0.91
C ALA A 194 -18.86 23.78 -2.41
N ASN A 195 -19.72 22.84 -2.70
CA ASN A 195 -20.14 22.42 -4.03
C ASN A 195 -21.46 23.12 -4.35
N SER A 196 -21.46 23.96 -5.34
CA SER A 196 -22.64 24.65 -5.86
C SER A 196 -23.75 23.66 -6.21
N PRO A 197 -25.05 24.02 -6.05
CA PRO A 197 -26.15 23.17 -6.48
C PRO A 197 -26.02 22.89 -7.98
N GLY A 198 -25.77 21.63 -8.35
CA GLY A 198 -25.60 21.21 -9.75
C GLY A 198 -24.19 20.74 -10.13
N GLU A 199 -23.18 20.84 -9.25
CA GLU A 199 -21.95 20.14 -9.46
C GLU A 199 -22.16 18.65 -9.19
N GLU A 200 -21.89 17.83 -10.21
CA GLU A 200 -21.89 16.38 -10.09
C GLU A 200 -20.85 15.95 -9.04
N SER A 201 -21.14 14.86 -8.36
CA SER A 201 -20.26 14.26 -7.38
C SER A 201 -18.81 14.19 -7.89
N ASP A 202 -17.87 14.74 -7.14
CA ASP A 202 -16.45 14.80 -7.51
C ASP A 202 -15.74 13.42 -7.54
N TRP A 203 -16.47 12.32 -7.32
CA TRP A 203 -15.94 10.97 -7.33
C TRP A 203 -15.31 10.58 -8.67
N ASP A 204 -15.78 11.15 -9.78
CA ASP A 204 -15.16 10.94 -11.10
C ASP A 204 -13.72 11.46 -11.17
N GLN A 205 -13.38 12.47 -10.34
CA GLN A 205 -12.02 13.01 -10.23
C GLN A 205 -11.09 12.07 -9.47
N VAL A 206 -11.61 11.18 -8.64
CA VAL A 206 -10.83 10.19 -7.85
C VAL A 206 -10.43 8.99 -8.70
N LYS A 207 -11.33 8.55 -9.59
CA LYS A 207 -11.14 7.36 -10.43
C LYS A 207 -9.79 7.25 -11.14
N PRO A 208 -9.22 8.30 -11.75
CA PRO A 208 -7.94 8.22 -12.48
C PRO A 208 -6.74 7.89 -11.58
N TYR A 209 -6.89 7.99 -10.28
CA TYR A 209 -5.82 7.87 -9.31
C TYR A 209 -5.84 6.57 -8.51
N ILE A 210 -6.87 5.72 -8.69
CA ILE A 210 -7.00 4.42 -8.04
C ILE A 210 -6.88 3.30 -9.06
N ASP A 211 -6.42 2.14 -8.63
CA ASP A 211 -6.29 0.93 -9.45
C ASP A 211 -7.37 -0.12 -9.09
N GLY A 212 -8.08 0.08 -7.99
CA GLY A 212 -9.20 -0.75 -7.55
C GLY A 212 -9.75 -0.32 -6.20
N GLY A 213 -10.74 -1.03 -5.70
CA GLY A 213 -11.33 -0.72 -4.41
C GLY A 213 -12.67 -1.38 -4.15
N LEU A 214 -13.35 -0.88 -3.13
CA LEU A 214 -14.65 -1.33 -2.69
C LEU A 214 -15.41 -0.21 -1.99
N VAL A 215 -16.68 -0.03 -2.30
CA VAL A 215 -17.62 0.76 -1.50
C VAL A 215 -18.42 -0.20 -0.63
N ILE A 216 -18.42 0.03 0.68
CA ILE A 216 -19.06 -0.83 1.68
C ILE A 216 -20.17 -0.04 2.35
N GLY A 217 -21.39 -0.55 2.23
CA GLY A 217 -22.57 0.05 2.81
C GLY A 217 -22.93 -0.58 4.15
N TYR A 218 -23.28 0.25 5.12
CA TYR A 218 -23.73 -0.16 6.45
C TYR A 218 -25.13 0.36 6.75
N GLY A 219 -25.89 -0.43 7.49
CA GLY A 219 -27.24 -0.10 7.91
C GLY A 219 -28.33 -0.91 7.21
N SER A 220 -29.56 -0.68 7.58
CA SER A 220 -30.73 -1.37 7.05
C SER A 220 -31.71 -0.40 6.38
N LYS A 221 -32.64 -0.94 5.57
CA LYS A 221 -33.72 -0.16 4.94
C LYS A 221 -34.75 0.31 5.99
N GLU A 222 -34.88 -0.44 7.06
CA GLU A 222 -35.74 -0.08 8.21
C GLU A 222 -35.09 1.04 9.00
N GLY A 223 -33.75 1.05 9.06
CA GLY A 223 -32.95 2.01 9.79
C GLY A 223 -32.82 1.71 11.27
N GLY A 224 -31.97 2.49 11.94
CA GLY A 224 -31.72 2.39 13.37
C GLY A 224 -31.69 3.74 14.08
N PRO A 225 -31.97 3.76 15.40
CA PRO A 225 -31.84 4.95 16.22
C PRO A 225 -30.36 5.30 16.43
N MET A 226 -30.05 6.59 16.54
CA MET A 226 -28.70 7.11 16.68
C MET A 226 -28.47 7.62 18.11
N LYS A 227 -27.43 7.12 18.79
CA LYS A 227 -27.05 7.62 20.11
C LYS A 227 -26.39 9.00 20.05
N VAL A 228 -26.74 9.85 21.03
CA VAL A 228 -26.14 11.17 21.21
C VAL A 228 -24.74 11.02 21.78
N ARG A 229 -23.75 11.70 21.17
CA ARG A 229 -22.40 11.86 21.73
C ARG A 229 -22.19 13.28 22.20
N ARG A 230 -21.90 13.45 23.50
CA ARG A 230 -21.63 14.74 24.15
C ARG A 230 -20.19 14.83 24.66
N ILE A 231 -19.69 16.06 24.85
CA ILE A 231 -18.37 16.29 25.48
C ILE A 231 -18.44 15.83 26.94
N GLY A 232 -17.52 14.95 27.35
CA GLY A 232 -17.42 14.44 28.73
C GLY A 232 -18.20 13.17 29.03
N GLY A 233 -18.96 12.63 28.08
CA GLY A 233 -19.48 11.27 28.13
C GLY A 233 -18.37 10.26 27.84
N ASP A 234 -18.23 9.22 28.68
CA ASP A 234 -17.30 8.13 28.42
C ASP A 234 -17.91 7.21 27.35
N PRO A 235 -17.33 7.08 26.15
CA PRO A 235 -17.87 6.24 25.09
C PRO A 235 -17.86 4.73 25.44
N THR A 236 -17.22 4.35 26.56
CA THR A 236 -17.15 2.96 27.02
C THR A 236 -18.09 2.64 28.19
N THR A 237 -18.66 3.67 28.84
CA THR A 237 -19.49 3.50 30.03
C THR A 237 -20.99 3.41 29.73
N ASP A 238 -21.43 3.76 28.52
CA ASP A 238 -22.85 3.77 28.15
C ASP A 238 -23.47 2.35 28.01
N ALA A 239 -22.66 1.30 28.11
CA ALA A 239 -23.15 -0.08 28.08
C ALA A 239 -23.46 -0.67 29.45
N GLN A 240 -23.16 -0.03 30.59
CA GLN A 240 -23.24 -0.69 31.93
C GLN A 240 -23.64 0.21 33.12
N SER A 241 -24.00 1.46 32.91
CA SER A 241 -24.43 2.33 34.02
C SER A 241 -25.94 2.33 34.20
N GLY A 242 -26.42 1.26 34.82
CA GLY A 242 -27.69 1.29 35.51
C GLY A 242 -27.54 2.10 36.81
N SER A 243 -27.54 3.41 36.76
CA SER A 243 -27.69 4.27 37.92
C SER A 243 -28.97 5.09 37.78
N ASP A 244 -29.83 4.89 38.76
CA ASP A 244 -31.13 5.48 38.98
C ASP A 244 -31.25 6.96 38.58
N GLY A 245 -32.19 7.26 37.70
CA GLY A 245 -32.94 8.51 37.72
C GLY A 245 -32.58 9.60 36.71
N ASP A 246 -32.40 9.26 35.41
CA ASP A 246 -32.81 10.18 34.38
C ASP A 246 -33.38 9.39 33.18
N SER A 247 -34.49 9.86 32.64
CA SER A 247 -35.29 9.19 31.63
C SER A 247 -34.46 8.94 30.35
N GLY A 248 -34.46 7.69 29.84
CA GLY A 248 -33.78 7.25 28.62
C GLY A 248 -34.19 7.96 27.31
N GLU A 249 -34.89 9.08 27.41
CA GLU A 249 -35.27 9.93 26.26
C GLU A 249 -34.13 10.80 25.74
N ASP A 250 -33.10 11.11 26.55
CA ASP A 250 -31.96 11.92 26.19
C ASP A 250 -30.78 11.14 25.55
N GLU A 251 -30.92 9.82 25.45
CA GLU A 251 -29.85 8.95 24.91
C GLU A 251 -29.78 8.95 23.37
N TYR A 252 -30.91 9.22 22.70
CA TYR A 252 -31.03 9.19 21.25
C TYR A 252 -31.22 10.58 20.64
N ILE A 253 -30.80 10.72 19.39
CA ILE A 253 -31.07 11.93 18.60
C ILE A 253 -32.56 11.95 18.24
N HIS A 254 -33.20 13.09 18.41
CA HIS A 254 -34.62 13.30 18.10
C HIS A 254 -34.81 14.13 16.83
N ASP A 255 -35.80 13.77 16.04
CA ASP A 255 -36.20 14.53 14.84
C ASP A 255 -37.17 15.66 15.22
N ARG A 256 -36.61 16.84 15.46
CA ARG A 256 -37.35 18.02 15.84
C ARG A 256 -38.20 18.65 14.69
N SER A 257 -38.06 18.08 13.49
CA SER A 257 -38.91 18.52 12.35
C SER A 257 -40.29 17.90 12.38
N GLN A 258 -40.46 16.82 13.15
CA GLN A 258 -41.72 16.11 13.28
C GLN A 258 -42.43 16.42 14.58
N ALA A 259 -43.78 16.42 14.51
CA ALA A 259 -44.61 16.66 15.71
C ALA A 259 -44.41 15.53 16.74
N GLY A 260 -44.10 15.89 18.00
CA GLY A 260 -43.87 14.94 19.08
C GLY A 260 -42.40 14.52 19.28
N ASP A 261 -41.48 15.17 18.57
CA ASP A 261 -40.04 14.94 18.72
C ASP A 261 -39.65 13.43 18.74
N PRO A 262 -40.03 12.61 17.73
CA PRO A 262 -39.71 11.20 17.73
C PRO A 262 -38.23 10.96 17.65
N VAL A 263 -37.78 9.79 18.09
CA VAL A 263 -36.39 9.37 17.88
C VAL A 263 -36.05 9.37 16.37
N ALA A 264 -34.97 10.01 15.99
CA ALA A 264 -34.52 10.07 14.62
C ALA A 264 -33.97 8.70 14.17
N ILE A 265 -34.43 8.25 13.01
CA ILE A 265 -34.03 6.96 12.42
C ILE A 265 -33.18 7.22 11.18
N SER A 266 -31.94 6.79 11.23
CA SER A 266 -31.02 6.80 10.09
C SER A 266 -31.21 5.54 9.25
N LYS A 267 -31.19 5.68 7.91
CA LYS A 267 -31.36 4.60 6.95
C LYS A 267 -30.23 4.61 5.94
N ILE A 268 -29.88 3.44 5.43
CA ILE A 268 -28.92 3.32 4.34
C ILE A 268 -29.51 3.89 3.03
N ASP A 269 -28.68 4.59 2.25
CA ASP A 269 -28.97 5.01 0.88
C ASP A 269 -28.15 4.17 -0.10
N GLU A 270 -28.64 2.97 -0.43
CA GLU A 270 -27.96 2.06 -1.35
C GLU A 270 -27.82 2.63 -2.77
N ASP A 271 -28.78 3.40 -3.25
CA ASP A 271 -28.75 4.00 -4.60
C ASP A 271 -27.56 4.98 -4.71
N LYS A 272 -27.37 5.78 -3.68
CA LYS A 272 -26.21 6.69 -3.58
C LYS A 272 -24.87 5.93 -3.55
N LEU A 273 -24.79 4.85 -2.76
CA LEU A 273 -23.58 4.04 -2.64
C LEU A 273 -23.23 3.33 -3.94
N GLN A 274 -24.24 2.80 -4.65
CA GLN A 274 -24.05 2.19 -5.99
C GLN A 274 -23.61 3.25 -7.01
N ALA A 275 -24.13 4.46 -6.94
CA ALA A 275 -23.72 5.56 -7.80
C ALA A 275 -22.25 5.92 -7.56
N ILE A 276 -21.82 6.02 -6.30
CA ILE A 276 -20.41 6.28 -5.93
C ILE A 276 -19.50 5.17 -6.47
N ALA A 277 -19.85 3.90 -6.24
CA ALA A 277 -19.08 2.76 -6.73
C ALA A 277 -18.94 2.76 -8.26
N SER A 278 -20.04 3.05 -8.97
CA SER A 278 -20.03 3.16 -10.43
C SER A 278 -19.13 4.26 -10.96
N ARG A 279 -19.13 5.43 -10.32
CA ARG A 279 -18.26 6.57 -10.68
C ARG A 279 -16.79 6.25 -10.44
N LEU A 280 -16.47 5.62 -9.32
CA LEU A 280 -15.13 5.13 -9.00
C LEU A 280 -14.69 3.96 -9.91
N GLY A 281 -15.64 3.20 -10.47
CA GLY A 281 -15.38 1.99 -11.24
C GLY A 281 -14.93 0.84 -10.33
N VAL A 282 -15.49 0.75 -9.12
CA VAL A 282 -15.25 -0.31 -8.13
C VAL A 282 -16.55 -1.02 -7.78
N ASP A 283 -16.46 -2.12 -7.04
CA ASP A 283 -17.65 -2.85 -6.60
C ASP A 283 -18.30 -2.19 -5.39
N TYR A 284 -19.58 -2.47 -5.19
CA TYR A 284 -20.37 -2.15 -4.01
C TYR A 284 -20.79 -3.42 -3.29
N ILE A 285 -20.67 -3.46 -1.97
CA ILE A 285 -21.18 -4.54 -1.12
C ILE A 285 -21.91 -3.94 0.07
N HIS A 286 -23.13 -4.45 0.32
CA HIS A 286 -23.92 -4.08 1.51
C HIS A 286 -23.67 -5.09 2.63
N SER A 287 -23.29 -4.60 3.81
CA SER A 287 -23.11 -5.40 5.03
C SER A 287 -22.36 -6.71 4.77
N PRO A 288 -21.09 -6.64 4.26
CA PRO A 288 -20.38 -7.83 3.84
C PRO A 288 -20.13 -8.79 4.99
N SER A 289 -20.06 -10.07 4.67
CA SER A 289 -19.44 -11.04 5.57
C SER A 289 -17.92 -10.91 5.54
N THR A 290 -17.26 -11.44 6.57
CA THR A 290 -15.79 -11.50 6.59
C THR A 290 -15.23 -12.18 5.34
N ALA A 291 -15.89 -13.24 4.84
CA ALA A 291 -15.48 -13.95 3.63
C ALA A 291 -15.57 -13.09 2.36
N ASP A 292 -16.56 -12.20 2.26
CA ASP A 292 -16.68 -11.28 1.11
C ASP A 292 -15.52 -10.29 1.08
N ILE A 293 -15.16 -9.72 2.23
CA ILE A 293 -14.00 -8.83 2.37
C ILE A 293 -12.69 -9.57 2.05
N GLU A 294 -12.51 -10.78 2.58
CA GLU A 294 -11.33 -11.61 2.30
C GLU A 294 -11.19 -11.91 0.82
N GLY A 295 -12.28 -12.35 0.17
CA GLY A 295 -12.30 -12.64 -1.25
C GLY A 295 -11.95 -11.42 -2.10
N LYS A 296 -12.49 -10.24 -1.74
CA LYS A 296 -12.19 -8.99 -2.44
C LYS A 296 -10.75 -8.55 -2.24
N CYS A 297 -10.22 -8.60 -1.02
CA CYS A 297 -8.82 -8.28 -0.75
C CYS A 297 -7.88 -9.20 -1.54
N SER A 298 -8.16 -10.51 -1.59
CA SER A 298 -7.37 -11.45 -2.37
C SER A 298 -7.36 -11.09 -3.85
N SER A 299 -8.53 -10.82 -4.43
CA SER A 299 -8.64 -10.42 -5.84
C SER A 299 -7.90 -9.12 -6.17
N LEU A 300 -7.91 -8.15 -5.25
CA LEU A 300 -7.17 -6.88 -5.39
C LEU A 300 -5.66 -7.11 -5.30
N MET A 301 -5.20 -8.00 -4.42
CA MET A 301 -3.78 -8.33 -4.30
C MET A 301 -3.28 -9.13 -5.51
N ASP A 302 -4.08 -10.05 -6.05
CA ASP A 302 -3.76 -10.80 -7.27
C ASP A 302 -3.66 -9.86 -8.48
N GLY A 303 -4.65 -8.97 -8.66
CA GLY A 303 -4.62 -7.93 -9.68
C GLY A 303 -3.43 -6.97 -9.51
N ALA A 304 -3.06 -6.65 -8.27
CA ALA A 304 -1.88 -5.87 -7.96
C ALA A 304 -0.59 -6.58 -8.41
N SER A 305 -0.51 -7.89 -8.21
CA SER A 305 0.63 -8.71 -8.63
C SER A 305 0.77 -8.72 -10.15
N ASP A 306 -0.33 -8.91 -10.89
CA ASP A 306 -0.34 -8.91 -12.35
C ASP A 306 0.06 -7.56 -12.95
N VAL A 307 -0.44 -6.46 -12.39
CA VAL A 307 -0.08 -5.10 -12.83
C VAL A 307 1.38 -4.79 -12.52
N ALA A 308 1.86 -5.20 -11.35
CA ALA A 308 3.25 -5.01 -10.96
C ALA A 308 4.20 -5.84 -11.85
N GLU A 309 3.83 -7.06 -12.23
CA GLU A 309 4.57 -7.87 -13.19
C GLU A 309 4.60 -7.21 -14.57
N THR A 310 3.45 -6.75 -15.06
CA THR A 310 3.32 -6.04 -16.34
C THR A 310 4.13 -4.76 -16.38
N ARG A 311 4.18 -4.00 -15.28
CA ARG A 311 4.99 -2.78 -15.16
C ARG A 311 6.48 -3.06 -14.92
N ASN A 312 6.93 -4.32 -14.92
CA ASN A 312 8.31 -4.72 -14.64
C ASN A 312 8.80 -4.28 -13.24
N LEU A 313 7.89 -4.01 -12.32
CA LEU A 313 8.20 -3.53 -10.97
C LEU A 313 8.65 -4.65 -10.04
N LEU A 314 8.27 -5.88 -10.37
CA LEU A 314 8.49 -7.08 -9.57
C LEU A 314 9.77 -7.83 -9.91
N SER A 315 10.46 -7.49 -10.99
CA SER A 315 11.73 -8.16 -11.30
C SER A 315 12.83 -7.67 -10.36
N THR A 316 12.71 -8.01 -9.09
CA THR A 316 13.82 -7.91 -8.15
C THR A 316 14.83 -8.99 -8.54
N TYR A 317 15.70 -8.66 -9.49
CA TYR A 317 16.77 -9.56 -9.88
C TYR A 317 17.87 -9.49 -8.83
N ARG A 318 18.15 -10.61 -8.23
CA ARG A 318 19.31 -10.76 -7.34
C ARG A 318 20.52 -11.14 -8.19
N TYR A 319 21.54 -10.28 -8.21
CA TYR A 319 22.79 -10.58 -8.85
C TYR A 319 23.50 -11.75 -8.13
N VAL A 320 23.84 -12.80 -8.89
CA VAL A 320 24.56 -13.96 -8.37
C VAL A 320 25.99 -13.90 -8.86
N VAL A 321 26.72 -12.86 -8.43
CA VAL A 321 28.13 -12.65 -8.83
C VAL A 321 29.13 -13.29 -7.90
N TRP A 322 28.72 -13.72 -6.69
CA TRP A 322 29.62 -14.26 -5.67
C TRP A 322 30.40 -15.53 -6.11
N PRO A 323 29.84 -16.50 -6.91
CA PRO A 323 30.62 -17.63 -7.35
C PRO A 323 31.76 -17.22 -8.30
N LEU A 324 31.47 -16.26 -9.20
CA LEU A 324 32.46 -15.70 -10.12
C LEU A 324 33.54 -14.92 -9.36
N ALA A 325 33.17 -14.21 -8.30
CA ALA A 325 34.12 -13.51 -7.44
C ALA A 325 35.07 -14.50 -6.73
N LEU A 326 34.58 -15.66 -6.27
CA LEU A 326 35.43 -16.71 -5.70
C LEU A 326 36.41 -17.28 -6.74
N VAL A 327 35.94 -17.56 -7.97
CA VAL A 327 36.80 -18.03 -9.05
C VAL A 327 37.88 -17.01 -9.39
N LEU A 328 37.50 -15.73 -9.47
CA LEU A 328 38.46 -14.64 -9.71
C LEU A 328 39.48 -14.55 -8.58
N GLY A 329 39.06 -14.64 -7.33
CA GLY A 329 39.94 -14.66 -6.16
C GLY A 329 40.94 -15.81 -6.18
N ALA A 330 40.50 -17.03 -6.54
CA ALA A 330 41.36 -18.19 -6.70
C ALA A 330 42.39 -18.00 -7.84
N LEU A 331 41.97 -17.47 -8.98
CA LEU A 331 42.88 -17.16 -10.09
C LEU A 331 43.93 -16.10 -9.72
N MET A 332 43.55 -15.09 -8.97
CA MET A 332 44.47 -14.04 -8.48
C MET A 332 45.45 -14.56 -7.44
N ALA A 333 44.97 -15.40 -6.51
CA ALA A 333 45.83 -16.08 -5.53
C ALA A 333 46.86 -16.99 -6.22
N TRP A 334 46.43 -17.76 -7.26
CA TRP A 334 47.34 -18.57 -8.05
C TRP A 334 48.37 -17.72 -8.81
N GLU A 335 47.97 -16.59 -9.42
CA GLU A 335 48.90 -15.65 -10.05
C GLU A 335 49.93 -15.13 -9.04
N GLY A 336 49.47 -14.69 -7.89
CA GLY A 336 50.34 -14.21 -6.80
C GLY A 336 51.35 -15.27 -6.32
N ALA A 337 50.92 -16.51 -6.14
CA ALA A 337 51.81 -17.62 -5.78
C ALA A 337 52.84 -17.89 -6.86
N ALA A 338 52.43 -17.95 -8.14
CA ALA A 338 53.34 -18.16 -9.26
C ALA A 338 54.39 -17.03 -9.40
N LEU A 339 53.99 -15.77 -9.18
CA LEU A 339 54.92 -14.64 -9.16
C LEU A 339 55.88 -14.68 -7.97
N ALA A 340 55.38 -15.06 -6.79
CA ALA A 340 56.25 -15.23 -5.59
C ALA A 340 57.30 -16.31 -5.76
N ILE A 341 56.93 -17.44 -6.36
CA ILE A 341 57.89 -18.54 -6.65
C ILE A 341 58.96 -18.05 -7.62
N ARG A 342 58.57 -17.33 -8.69
CA ARG A 342 59.52 -16.77 -9.66
C ARG A 342 60.44 -15.71 -9.04
N ALA A 343 59.90 -14.81 -8.22
CA ALA A 343 60.68 -13.82 -7.50
C ALA A 343 61.71 -14.46 -6.53
N ARG A 344 61.33 -15.54 -5.87
CA ARG A 344 62.27 -16.33 -4.99
C ARG A 344 63.38 -17.00 -5.80
N SER A 345 63.07 -17.53 -7.00
CA SER A 345 64.08 -18.16 -7.87
C SER A 345 65.08 -17.14 -8.38
N LEU A 346 64.61 -15.93 -8.78
CA LEU A 346 65.48 -14.84 -9.21
C LEU A 346 66.40 -14.33 -8.10
N ARG A 347 65.90 -14.19 -6.89
CA ARG A 347 66.72 -13.81 -5.74
C ARG A 347 67.81 -14.83 -5.40
N ARG A 348 67.53 -16.11 -5.61
CA ARG A 348 68.52 -17.19 -5.40
C ARG A 348 69.60 -17.23 -6.49
N SER A 349 69.26 -16.83 -7.74
CA SER A 349 70.20 -16.80 -8.83
C SER A 349 71.12 -15.58 -8.83
N HIS A 350 70.76 -14.48 -8.13
CA HIS A 350 71.61 -13.29 -7.92
C HIS A 350 72.38 -13.36 -6.58
N ALA A 351 72.26 -14.42 -5.84
CA ALA A 351 72.93 -14.57 -4.53
C ALA A 351 74.21 -15.44 -4.66
N VAL A 352 74.73 -15.61 -5.88
CA VAL A 352 76.02 -16.24 -6.19
C VAL A 352 76.91 -15.24 -6.89
#